data_3bf3a6f9e5d49de92db128c37e2ccaa8
#
_entry.id   3bf3a6f9e5d49de92db128c37e2ccaa8
#
_cell.length_a   1.000
_cell.length_b   1.000
_cell.length_c   1.000
_cell.angle_alpha   90.00
_cell.angle_beta   90.00
_cell.angle_gamma   90.00
#
_symmetry.space_group_name_H-M   'P 1'
#
loop_
_entity.id
_entity.type
_entity.pdbx_description
1 polymer ?
#
loop_
_entity_poly.entity_id
_entity_poly.type
_entity_poly.pdbx_seq_one_letter_code
_entity_poly.pdbx_strand_id
1 'polypeptide(L)'
;MTWRSIALILGAVALAAPAAAQRPNREVLEHLPNVPYDGRFTFVRIRYSLPPDGIGFRNDVPWSHDYNRAERHFTKILSELSTVRARTDASNVLALDDPELFKYPIAYMCEPGFWQPSEPEVLGLRNYLLKGGFLIFDDFVDNQWFNFEEQMRRVLPDARLVPLTAEHPIFDSFYHIASLDFRHPYWGQPSKFYGIFEQNDPTRRLMVIVNYDNDVAEYWEFSDTGMFPIDLTNDAYKLGVNYIMYALTR
;
A
#
# COMPACT_ATOMS: atom_id res chain seq x y z
N MET A 1 -45.61 -54.21 -20.68
CA MET A 1 -45.03 -52.89 -21.09
C MET A 1 -44.80 -52.08 -19.82
N THR A 2 -43.56 -52.03 -19.36
CA THR A 2 -43.19 -51.38 -18.10
C THR A 2 -42.48 -50.04 -18.41
N TRP A 3 -43.06 -48.95 -17.99
CA TRP A 3 -42.46 -47.61 -18.12
C TRP A 3 -41.43 -47.43 -17.00
N ARG A 4 -40.20 -47.19 -17.34
CA ARG A 4 -39.12 -46.81 -16.45
C ARG A 4 -39.13 -45.28 -16.32
N SER A 5 -39.41 -44.78 -15.13
CA SER A 5 -39.28 -43.36 -14.78
C SER A 5 -37.80 -43.00 -14.63
N ILE A 6 -37.31 -42.08 -15.48
CA ILE A 6 -36.01 -41.49 -15.36
C ILE A 6 -36.15 -40.27 -14.46
N ALA A 7 -35.62 -40.34 -13.22
CA ALA A 7 -35.50 -39.18 -12.34
C ALA A 7 -34.30 -38.34 -12.76
N LEU A 8 -34.55 -37.13 -13.25
CA LEU A 8 -33.54 -36.09 -13.45
C LEU A 8 -33.17 -35.50 -12.08
N ILE A 9 -31.95 -35.77 -11.63
CA ILE A 9 -31.36 -35.10 -10.49
C ILE A 9 -30.76 -33.77 -11.04
N LEU A 10 -31.46 -32.65 -10.83
CA LEU A 10 -30.93 -31.33 -10.99
C LEU A 10 -29.99 -31.01 -9.81
N GLY A 11 -28.68 -31.20 -10.02
CA GLY A 11 -27.66 -30.71 -9.11
C GLY A 11 -27.62 -29.19 -9.14
N ALA A 12 -28.08 -28.54 -8.07
CA ALA A 12 -27.88 -27.12 -7.85
C ALA A 12 -26.38 -26.89 -7.54
N VAL A 13 -25.64 -26.41 -8.53
CA VAL A 13 -24.31 -25.85 -8.32
C VAL A 13 -24.52 -24.50 -7.61
N ALA A 14 -24.35 -24.49 -6.31
CA ALA A 14 -24.24 -23.24 -5.55
C ALA A 14 -22.92 -22.60 -5.96
N LEU A 15 -23.00 -21.59 -6.84
CA LEU A 15 -21.90 -20.64 -7.06
C LEU A 15 -21.72 -19.88 -5.74
N ALA A 16 -20.73 -20.29 -4.95
CA ALA A 16 -20.25 -19.45 -3.85
C ALA A 16 -19.73 -18.17 -4.46
N ALA A 17 -20.49 -17.09 -4.34
CA ALA A 17 -19.99 -15.75 -4.62
C ALA A 17 -18.75 -15.54 -3.73
N PRO A 18 -17.63 -15.03 -4.27
CA PRO A 18 -16.52 -14.66 -3.41
C PRO A 18 -17.08 -13.71 -2.35
N ALA A 19 -16.77 -13.98 -1.09
CA ALA A 19 -17.09 -13.07 0.00
C ALA A 19 -16.33 -11.79 -0.31
N ALA A 20 -17.03 -10.79 -0.85
CA ALA A 20 -16.47 -9.45 -0.98
C ALA A 20 -15.94 -9.08 0.41
N ALA A 21 -14.65 -8.79 0.51
CA ALA A 21 -14.06 -8.33 1.75
C ALA A 21 -14.93 -7.16 2.23
N GLN A 22 -15.56 -7.30 3.41
CA GLN A 22 -16.42 -6.26 3.93
C GLN A 22 -15.52 -5.09 4.32
N ARG A 23 -15.47 -4.07 3.45
CA ARG A 23 -14.76 -2.82 3.76
C ARG A 23 -15.36 -2.24 5.05
N PRO A 24 -14.52 -1.86 6.02
CA PRO A 24 -15.01 -1.27 7.25
C PRO A 24 -15.86 -0.03 6.96
N ASN A 25 -16.94 0.17 7.70
CA ASN A 25 -17.73 1.39 7.62
C ASN A 25 -16.88 2.60 8.02
N ARG A 26 -17.07 3.74 7.39
CA ARG A 26 -16.35 5.01 7.65
C ARG A 26 -16.31 5.35 9.15
N GLU A 27 -17.42 5.20 9.87
CA GLU A 27 -17.50 5.42 11.31
C GLU A 27 -16.53 4.54 12.11
N VAL A 28 -16.36 3.28 11.71
CA VAL A 28 -15.38 2.36 12.34
C VAL A 28 -13.96 2.80 12.04
N LEU A 29 -13.69 3.27 10.82
CA LEU A 29 -12.37 3.71 10.39
C LEU A 29 -11.91 5.00 11.10
N GLU A 30 -12.85 5.88 11.48
CA GLU A 30 -12.54 7.12 12.19
C GLU A 30 -12.10 6.89 13.65
N HIS A 31 -12.42 5.73 14.24
CA HIS A 31 -12.20 5.41 15.65
C HIS A 31 -11.33 4.16 15.87
N LEU A 32 -10.47 3.83 14.90
CA LEU A 32 -9.60 2.66 15.04
C LEU A 32 -8.60 2.84 16.19
N PRO A 33 -8.50 1.87 17.11
CA PRO A 33 -7.53 1.94 18.19
C PRO A 33 -6.12 1.71 17.65
N ASN A 34 -5.26 2.72 17.75
CA ASN A 34 -3.84 2.57 17.52
C ASN A 34 -3.16 1.90 18.72
N VAL A 35 -2.13 1.10 18.43
CA VAL A 35 -1.30 0.50 19.48
C VAL A 35 -0.09 1.38 19.78
N PRO A 36 0.34 1.48 21.05
CA PRO A 36 1.51 2.27 21.40
C PRO A 36 2.78 1.69 20.78
N TYR A 37 3.72 2.57 20.47
CA TYR A 37 5.04 2.16 19.99
C TYR A 37 5.80 1.41 21.08
N ASP A 38 6.29 0.21 20.75
CA ASP A 38 7.02 -0.70 21.66
C ASP A 38 8.37 -1.17 21.09
N GLY A 39 8.87 -0.51 20.05
CA GLY A 39 10.14 -0.86 19.38
C GLY A 39 10.01 -1.97 18.33
N ARG A 40 8.83 -2.54 18.12
CA ARG A 40 8.58 -3.47 17.01
C ARG A 40 8.22 -2.70 15.73
N PHE A 41 8.54 -3.29 14.59
CA PHE A 41 7.98 -2.79 13.34
C PHE A 41 6.45 -2.88 13.39
N THR A 42 5.78 -1.75 13.29
CA THR A 42 4.32 -1.67 13.21
C THR A 42 3.98 -1.06 11.86
N PHE A 43 3.12 -1.71 11.10
CA PHE A 43 2.65 -1.14 9.83
C PHE A 43 1.84 0.12 10.14
N VAL A 44 2.20 1.23 9.52
CA VAL A 44 1.52 2.52 9.68
C VAL A 44 0.90 2.92 8.35
N ARG A 45 -0.41 2.94 8.31
CA ARG A 45 -1.20 3.46 7.20
C ARG A 45 -1.50 4.92 7.44
N ILE A 46 -1.34 5.73 6.40
CA ILE A 46 -1.69 7.15 6.46
C ILE A 46 -3.17 7.34 6.14
N ARG A 47 -3.88 7.96 7.08
CA ARG A 47 -5.21 8.53 6.86
C ARG A 47 -5.04 9.98 6.41
N TYR A 48 -5.65 10.35 5.32
CA TYR A 48 -5.60 11.70 4.76
C TYR A 48 -6.99 12.27 4.52
N SER A 49 -7.06 13.59 4.39
CA SER A 49 -8.29 14.31 4.08
C SER A 49 -8.68 14.13 2.62
N LEU A 50 -9.97 14.01 2.38
CA LEU A 50 -10.58 13.88 1.05
C LEU A 50 -11.18 15.24 0.60
N PRO A 51 -11.38 15.45 -0.72
CA PRO A 51 -12.07 16.62 -1.22
C PRO A 51 -13.46 16.79 -0.58
N PRO A 52 -13.91 18.05 -0.34
CA PRO A 52 -15.21 18.32 0.29
C PRO A 52 -16.41 17.78 -0.48
N ASP A 53 -16.30 17.66 -1.78
CA ASP A 53 -17.33 17.16 -2.71
C ASP A 53 -17.33 15.62 -2.81
N GLY A 54 -16.47 14.96 -2.05
CA GLY A 54 -16.49 13.51 -1.88
C GLY A 54 -16.43 12.77 -3.22
N ILE A 55 -15.36 12.98 -3.99
CA ILE A 55 -15.09 12.14 -5.16
C ILE A 55 -14.62 10.78 -4.65
N GLY A 56 -15.58 10.02 -4.21
CA GLY A 56 -15.45 8.63 -3.84
C GLY A 56 -16.83 8.03 -3.99
N PHE A 57 -16.93 6.80 -4.42
CA PHE A 57 -18.20 6.07 -4.41
C PHE A 57 -18.78 6.15 -3.00
N ARG A 58 -20.10 6.37 -2.88
CA ARG A 58 -20.81 6.49 -1.60
C ARG A 58 -20.28 5.47 -0.57
N ASN A 59 -19.72 5.94 0.54
CA ASN A 59 -19.09 5.18 1.63
C ASN A 59 -17.70 4.57 1.35
N ASP A 60 -17.07 4.88 0.22
CA ASP A 60 -15.70 4.49 -0.03
C ASP A 60 -14.73 5.50 0.59
N VAL A 61 -13.69 4.98 1.22
CA VAL A 61 -12.65 5.79 1.86
C VAL A 61 -11.30 5.36 1.28
N PRO A 62 -10.82 6.06 0.24
CA PRO A 62 -9.67 5.63 -0.55
C PRO A 62 -8.44 5.23 0.27
N TRP A 63 -8.07 5.99 1.31
CA TRP A 63 -6.93 5.64 2.14
C TRP A 63 -7.09 4.30 2.90
N SER A 64 -8.29 3.73 2.95
CA SER A 64 -8.58 2.49 3.68
C SER A 64 -8.71 1.26 2.79
N HIS A 65 -8.44 1.35 1.49
CA HIS A 65 -8.42 0.18 0.64
C HIS A 65 -7.41 -0.86 1.17
N ASP A 66 -7.75 -2.14 1.05
CA ASP A 66 -6.98 -3.31 1.54
C ASP A 66 -6.83 -3.40 3.08
N TYR A 67 -7.28 -2.36 3.81
CA TYR A 67 -7.23 -2.32 5.27
C TYR A 67 -8.21 -3.34 5.85
N ASN A 68 -7.86 -4.08 6.85
CA ASN A 68 -6.58 -4.26 7.56
C ASN A 68 -5.92 -5.61 7.17
N ARG A 69 -6.45 -6.22 6.13
CA ARG A 69 -6.08 -7.56 5.71
C ARG A 69 -4.70 -7.59 5.05
N ALA A 70 -4.43 -6.59 4.21
CA ALA A 70 -3.11 -6.43 3.59
C ALA A 70 -2.00 -6.30 4.64
N GLU A 71 -2.19 -5.43 5.65
CA GLU A 71 -1.21 -5.23 6.72
C GLU A 71 -0.94 -6.51 7.50
N ARG A 72 -1.99 -7.26 7.84
CA ARG A 72 -1.88 -8.50 8.62
C ARG A 72 -1.15 -9.59 7.83
N HIS A 73 -1.48 -9.76 6.56
CA HIS A 73 -0.80 -10.74 5.71
C HIS A 73 0.65 -10.34 5.49
N PHE A 74 0.89 -9.07 5.15
CA PHE A 74 2.24 -8.58 4.91
C PHE A 74 3.13 -8.70 6.14
N THR A 75 2.68 -8.23 7.31
CA THR A 75 3.49 -8.29 8.53
C THR A 75 3.75 -9.71 9.00
N LYS A 76 2.80 -10.63 8.77
CA LYS A 76 3.03 -12.06 9.03
C LYS A 76 4.14 -12.61 8.13
N ILE A 77 4.08 -12.36 6.83
CA ILE A 77 5.11 -12.81 5.88
C ILE A 77 6.47 -12.18 6.22
N LEU A 78 6.53 -10.88 6.48
CA LEU A 78 7.75 -10.18 6.88
C LEU A 78 8.38 -10.81 8.13
N SER A 79 7.56 -11.14 9.14
CA SER A 79 8.00 -11.78 10.38
C SER A 79 8.53 -13.21 10.18
N GLU A 80 7.97 -13.96 9.24
CA GLU A 80 8.38 -15.34 8.94
C GLU A 80 9.66 -15.41 8.09
N LEU A 81 9.86 -14.42 7.20
CA LEU A 81 10.96 -14.42 6.24
C LEU A 81 12.21 -13.69 6.73
N SER A 82 12.10 -12.85 7.74
CA SER A 82 13.17 -11.96 8.19
C SER A 82 13.36 -11.98 9.70
N THR A 83 14.38 -11.28 10.18
CA THR A 83 14.61 -11.05 11.62
C THR A 83 13.89 -9.79 12.14
N VAL A 84 13.11 -9.11 11.29
CA VAL A 84 12.31 -7.96 11.69
C VAL A 84 11.20 -8.42 12.64
N ARG A 85 11.24 -7.89 13.88
CA ARG A 85 10.17 -8.15 14.85
C ARG A 85 8.94 -7.33 14.48
N ALA A 86 8.13 -7.85 13.56
CA ALA A 86 6.91 -7.19 13.13
C ALA A 86 5.75 -7.46 14.10
N ARG A 87 4.90 -6.45 14.29
CA ARG A 87 3.61 -6.61 14.94
C ARG A 87 2.61 -7.22 13.95
N THR A 88 2.15 -8.43 14.22
CA THR A 88 1.24 -9.17 13.33
C THR A 88 -0.21 -9.13 13.77
N ASP A 89 -0.46 -8.61 14.96
CA ASP A 89 -1.77 -8.55 15.62
C ASP A 89 -2.48 -7.20 15.47
N ALA A 90 -1.74 -6.15 15.09
CA ALA A 90 -2.28 -4.81 14.90
C ALA A 90 -1.42 -3.98 13.93
N SER A 91 -2.04 -2.97 13.34
CA SER A 91 -1.42 -1.89 12.58
C SER A 91 -1.93 -0.54 13.10
N ASN A 92 -1.28 0.54 12.76
CA ASN A 92 -1.71 1.88 13.13
C ASN A 92 -2.21 2.66 11.91
N VAL A 93 -3.20 3.52 12.17
CA VAL A 93 -3.71 4.50 11.19
C VAL A 93 -3.48 5.88 11.78
N LEU A 94 -2.58 6.64 11.17
CA LEU A 94 -2.16 7.96 11.65
C LEU A 94 -2.41 9.03 10.57
N ALA A 95 -2.74 10.25 11.00
CA ALA A 95 -2.75 11.40 10.11
C ALA A 95 -1.31 11.94 9.90
N LEU A 96 -1.11 12.69 8.82
CA LEU A 96 0.21 13.24 8.50
C LEU A 96 0.69 14.32 9.48
N ASP A 97 -0.22 14.95 10.18
CA ASP A 97 0.05 15.95 11.24
C ASP A 97 0.09 15.35 12.64
N ASP A 98 -0.13 14.05 12.79
CA ASP A 98 -0.05 13.37 14.07
C ASP A 98 1.41 13.27 14.55
N PRO A 99 1.77 13.81 15.73
CA PRO A 99 3.14 13.73 16.25
C PRO A 99 3.60 12.28 16.52
N GLU A 100 2.67 11.34 16.73
CA GLU A 100 3.00 9.93 16.91
C GLU A 100 3.66 9.32 15.65
N LEU A 101 3.40 9.87 14.45
CA LEU A 101 4.00 9.40 13.20
C LEU A 101 5.53 9.38 13.25
N PHE A 102 6.14 10.33 13.96
CA PHE A 102 7.60 10.42 14.09
C PHE A 102 8.25 9.28 14.87
N LYS A 103 7.48 8.43 15.54
CA LYS A 103 7.97 7.22 16.20
C LYS A 103 8.16 6.05 15.24
N TYR A 104 7.59 6.15 14.05
CA TYR A 104 7.58 5.07 13.05
C TYR A 104 8.41 5.47 11.83
N PRO A 105 9.48 4.73 11.51
CA PRO A 105 10.38 5.12 10.42
C PRO A 105 9.77 4.94 9.03
N ILE A 106 8.73 4.12 8.92
CA ILE A 106 8.11 3.75 7.64
C ILE A 106 6.61 3.92 7.72
N ALA A 107 6.03 4.58 6.71
CA ALA A 107 4.58 4.72 6.54
C ALA A 107 4.16 4.32 5.12
N TYR A 108 2.88 4.02 4.96
CA TYR A 108 2.25 3.61 3.71
C TYR A 108 1.01 4.47 3.43
N MET A 109 0.85 4.93 2.20
CA MET A 109 -0.29 5.69 1.74
C MET A 109 -0.88 5.06 0.48
N CYS A 110 -2.14 4.64 0.58
CA CYS A 110 -2.95 4.09 -0.49
C CYS A 110 -3.68 5.21 -1.23
N GLU A 111 -3.92 5.06 -2.51
CA GLU A 111 -4.71 5.93 -3.39
C GLU A 111 -4.42 7.45 -3.27
N PRO A 112 -3.17 7.89 -3.40
CA PRO A 112 -2.82 9.31 -3.29
C PRO A 112 -3.45 10.18 -4.39
N GLY A 113 -4.08 9.57 -5.39
CA GLY A 113 -4.87 10.27 -6.41
C GLY A 113 -6.07 11.04 -5.85
N PHE A 114 -6.53 10.70 -4.64
CA PHE A 114 -7.64 11.37 -3.94
C PHE A 114 -7.18 12.21 -2.75
N TRP A 115 -5.90 12.27 -2.51
CA TRP A 115 -5.30 12.97 -1.37
C TRP A 115 -5.43 14.50 -1.47
N GLN A 116 -5.97 15.12 -0.41
CA GLN A 116 -6.15 16.57 -0.30
C GLN A 116 -5.64 17.05 1.09
N PRO A 117 -4.31 17.17 1.28
CA PRO A 117 -3.78 17.50 2.58
C PRO A 117 -4.07 18.94 2.99
N SER A 118 -4.43 19.12 4.24
CA SER A 118 -4.42 20.41 4.92
C SER A 118 -3.00 20.96 5.06
N GLU A 119 -2.85 22.26 5.36
CA GLU A 119 -1.51 22.84 5.58
C GLU A 119 -0.75 22.19 6.77
N PRO A 120 -1.38 21.84 7.91
CA PRO A 120 -0.72 21.05 8.94
C PRO A 120 -0.21 19.68 8.43
N GLU A 121 -1.01 18.95 7.65
CA GLU A 121 -0.62 17.67 7.07
C GLU A 121 0.55 17.80 6.07
N VAL A 122 0.56 18.87 5.25
CA VAL A 122 1.69 19.19 4.35
C VAL A 122 2.97 19.40 5.15
N LEU A 123 2.91 20.18 6.22
CA LEU A 123 4.06 20.44 7.09
C LEU A 123 4.49 19.18 7.87
N GLY A 124 3.52 18.40 8.32
CA GLY A 124 3.76 17.14 9.03
C GLY A 124 4.52 16.16 8.15
N LEU A 125 4.04 15.91 6.93
CA LEU A 125 4.73 15.01 5.99
C LEU A 125 6.12 15.53 5.58
N ARG A 126 6.24 16.82 5.29
CA ARG A 126 7.54 17.43 5.00
C ARG A 126 8.55 17.16 6.12
N ASN A 127 8.16 17.44 7.35
CA ASN A 127 9.01 17.23 8.50
C ASN A 127 9.33 15.74 8.72
N TYR A 128 8.35 14.85 8.53
CA TYR A 128 8.55 13.41 8.63
C TYR A 128 9.62 12.93 7.65
N LEU A 129 9.51 13.29 6.38
CA LEU A 129 10.46 12.88 5.34
C LEU A 129 11.87 13.47 5.59
N LEU A 130 11.96 14.76 5.93
CA LEU A 130 13.24 15.42 6.18
C LEU A 130 13.95 14.94 7.44
N LYS A 131 13.21 14.40 8.41
CA LYS A 131 13.78 13.86 9.67
C LYS A 131 14.07 12.36 9.63
N GLY A 132 13.98 11.72 8.50
CA GLY A 132 14.37 10.31 8.35
C GLY A 132 13.23 9.35 8.02
N GLY A 133 12.00 9.82 7.96
CA GLY A 133 10.86 9.00 7.56
C GLY A 133 10.96 8.50 6.12
N PHE A 134 10.39 7.32 5.88
CA PHE A 134 10.25 6.71 4.56
C PHE A 134 8.78 6.49 4.26
N LEU A 135 8.29 6.92 3.08
CA LEU A 135 6.90 6.77 2.69
C LEU A 135 6.76 5.95 1.41
N ILE A 136 5.84 5.00 1.44
CA ILE A 136 5.43 4.19 0.30
C ILE A 136 4.09 4.74 -0.21
N PHE A 137 4.04 5.19 -1.47
CA PHE A 137 2.79 5.49 -2.17
C PHE A 137 2.43 4.32 -3.08
N ASP A 138 1.16 3.93 -3.06
CA ASP A 138 0.66 2.76 -3.77
C ASP A 138 -0.79 2.96 -4.24
N ASP A 139 -1.27 2.09 -5.12
CA ASP A 139 -2.66 2.00 -5.55
C ASP A 139 -3.20 3.28 -6.20
N PHE A 140 -2.61 3.68 -7.32
CA PHE A 140 -3.15 4.77 -8.13
C PHE A 140 -2.70 4.68 -9.60
N VAL A 141 -3.56 5.19 -10.49
CA VAL A 141 -3.45 4.98 -11.93
C VAL A 141 -3.79 6.24 -12.74
N ASP A 142 -3.40 6.26 -14.00
CA ASP A 142 -3.84 7.21 -15.02
C ASP A 142 -3.74 8.68 -14.55
N ASN A 143 -4.83 9.42 -14.65
CA ASN A 143 -4.90 10.84 -14.30
C ASN A 143 -4.79 11.15 -12.80
N GLN A 144 -4.85 10.13 -11.94
CA GLN A 144 -4.61 10.27 -10.50
C GLN A 144 -3.19 10.76 -10.19
N TRP A 145 -2.24 10.53 -11.12
CA TRP A 145 -0.89 11.08 -11.07
C TRP A 145 -0.85 12.58 -10.90
N PHE A 146 -1.73 13.32 -11.57
CA PHE A 146 -1.71 14.78 -11.53
C PHE A 146 -2.00 15.33 -10.13
N ASN A 147 -2.98 14.75 -9.42
CA ASN A 147 -3.25 15.13 -8.04
C ASN A 147 -2.06 14.77 -7.13
N PHE A 148 -1.57 13.54 -7.21
CA PHE A 148 -0.41 13.10 -6.44
C PHE A 148 0.78 14.06 -6.62
N GLU A 149 1.14 14.38 -7.84
CA GLU A 149 2.26 15.29 -8.15
C GLU A 149 2.02 16.71 -7.62
N GLU A 150 0.80 17.24 -7.76
CA GLU A 150 0.43 18.56 -7.24
C GLU A 150 0.59 18.62 -5.71
N GLN A 151 0.06 17.63 -5.00
CA GLN A 151 0.17 17.61 -3.53
C GLN A 151 1.62 17.40 -3.07
N MET A 152 2.40 16.56 -3.76
CA MET A 152 3.82 16.39 -3.46
C MET A 152 4.63 17.67 -3.68
N ARG A 153 4.29 18.51 -4.65
CA ARG A 153 4.91 19.85 -4.81
C ARG A 153 4.62 20.77 -3.62
N ARG A 154 3.47 20.65 -2.98
CA ARG A 154 3.18 21.39 -1.74
C ARG A 154 4.04 20.87 -0.59
N VAL A 155 4.23 19.56 -0.49
CA VAL A 155 5.05 18.93 0.55
C VAL A 155 6.52 19.24 0.36
N LEU A 156 7.07 19.00 -0.81
CA LEU A 156 8.48 19.17 -1.17
C LEU A 156 8.59 19.96 -2.49
N PRO A 157 8.54 21.28 -2.47
CA PRO A 157 8.44 22.12 -3.67
C PRO A 157 9.57 21.91 -4.70
N ASP A 158 10.77 21.60 -4.23
CA ASP A 158 11.97 21.41 -5.07
C ASP A 158 12.24 19.94 -5.40
N ALA A 159 11.44 19.00 -4.88
CA ALA A 159 11.68 17.57 -5.07
C ALA A 159 11.43 17.13 -6.51
N ARG A 160 12.24 16.19 -6.96
CA ARG A 160 12.12 15.55 -8.27
C ARG A 160 11.71 14.09 -8.12
N LEU A 161 10.71 13.69 -8.87
CA LEU A 161 10.33 12.30 -9.05
C LEU A 161 11.29 11.67 -10.08
N VAL A 162 12.14 10.79 -9.61
CA VAL A 162 13.15 10.11 -10.43
C VAL A 162 12.64 8.71 -10.77
N PRO A 163 12.52 8.34 -12.06
CA PRO A 163 12.20 6.96 -12.42
C PRO A 163 13.26 6.00 -11.89
N LEU A 164 12.83 4.91 -11.29
CA LEU A 164 13.71 3.86 -10.77
C LEU A 164 13.76 2.68 -11.74
N THR A 165 14.95 2.11 -11.87
CA THR A 165 15.18 0.87 -12.62
C THR A 165 15.54 -0.27 -11.67
N ALA A 166 15.57 -1.51 -12.15
CA ALA A 166 15.87 -2.68 -11.33
C ALA A 166 17.27 -2.64 -10.70
N GLU A 167 18.18 -1.80 -11.23
CA GLU A 167 19.52 -1.61 -10.66
C GLU A 167 19.53 -0.81 -9.36
N HIS A 168 18.42 -0.12 -9.02
CA HIS A 168 18.38 0.64 -7.78
C HIS A 168 18.39 -0.31 -6.57
N PRO A 169 19.23 -0.02 -5.53
CA PRO A 169 19.43 -0.91 -4.39
C PRO A 169 18.15 -1.32 -3.63
N ILE A 170 17.06 -0.57 -3.74
CA ILE A 170 15.79 -0.94 -3.13
C ILE A 170 15.22 -2.26 -3.69
N PHE A 171 15.54 -2.59 -4.94
CA PHE A 171 15.09 -3.82 -5.58
C PHE A 171 16.06 -5.00 -5.36
N ASP A 172 17.10 -4.81 -4.54
CA ASP A 172 18.09 -5.84 -4.16
C ASP A 172 18.41 -5.80 -2.66
N SER A 173 17.50 -5.28 -1.84
CA SER A 173 17.74 -5.07 -0.40
C SER A 173 17.57 -6.33 0.44
N PHE A 174 16.80 -7.31 -0.04
CA PHE A 174 16.58 -8.62 0.56
C PHE A 174 16.38 -9.67 -0.53
N TYR A 175 15.50 -9.42 -1.46
CA TYR A 175 15.29 -10.22 -2.66
C TYR A 175 15.87 -9.51 -3.87
N HIS A 176 16.55 -10.26 -4.74
CA HIS A 176 16.96 -9.73 -6.03
C HIS A 176 15.77 -9.71 -6.99
N ILE A 177 15.33 -8.50 -7.38
CA ILE A 177 14.25 -8.27 -8.34
C ILE A 177 14.90 -7.82 -9.66
N ALA A 178 15.10 -8.77 -10.57
CA ALA A 178 15.81 -8.53 -11.82
C ALA A 178 14.98 -7.76 -12.88
N SER A 179 13.67 -7.72 -12.74
CA SER A 179 12.76 -7.05 -13.67
C SER A 179 11.67 -6.31 -12.93
N LEU A 180 11.33 -5.13 -13.42
CA LEU A 180 10.21 -4.32 -12.96
C LEU A 180 9.02 -4.37 -13.95
N ASP A 181 8.96 -5.36 -14.83
CA ASP A 181 7.82 -5.56 -15.75
C ASP A 181 6.64 -6.20 -15.00
N PHE A 182 6.10 -5.44 -14.05
CA PHE A 182 4.86 -5.78 -13.37
C PHE A 182 3.68 -5.24 -14.15
N ARG A 183 2.61 -6.02 -14.25
CA ARG A 183 1.35 -5.58 -14.86
C ARG A 183 0.20 -6.01 -13.96
N HIS A 184 -0.50 -5.02 -13.44
CA HIS A 184 -1.70 -5.32 -12.69
C HIS A 184 -2.75 -5.95 -13.62
N PRO A 185 -3.36 -7.10 -13.26
CA PRO A 185 -4.26 -7.84 -14.16
C PRO A 185 -5.47 -7.04 -14.65
N TYR A 186 -5.96 -6.11 -13.83
CA TYR A 186 -7.14 -5.31 -14.17
C TYR A 186 -6.80 -4.06 -14.98
N TRP A 187 -5.62 -3.47 -14.80
CA TRP A 187 -5.25 -2.23 -15.48
C TRP A 187 -4.49 -2.45 -16.77
N GLY A 188 -3.77 -3.57 -16.87
CA GLY A 188 -3.07 -3.98 -18.10
C GLY A 188 -1.89 -3.10 -18.50
N GLN A 189 -1.66 -1.98 -17.82
CA GLN A 189 -0.52 -1.10 -18.04
C GLN A 189 0.70 -1.61 -17.28
N PRO A 190 1.93 -1.37 -17.77
CA PRO A 190 3.13 -1.67 -17.00
C PRO A 190 3.26 -0.71 -15.82
N SER A 191 3.53 -1.28 -14.66
CA SER A 191 3.81 -0.54 -13.44
C SER A 191 5.06 0.32 -13.60
N LYS A 192 5.07 1.48 -12.94
CA LYS A 192 6.19 2.42 -12.96
C LYS A 192 6.58 2.78 -11.53
N PHE A 193 7.87 2.77 -11.28
CA PHE A 193 8.43 3.04 -9.97
C PHE A 193 9.20 4.36 -10.00
N TYR A 194 8.91 5.22 -9.01
CA TYR A 194 9.63 6.49 -8.88
C TYR A 194 10.15 6.66 -7.46
N GLY A 195 11.22 7.43 -7.33
CA GLY A 195 11.78 7.80 -6.05
C GLY A 195 11.91 9.30 -5.86
N ILE A 196 11.82 9.75 -4.60
CA ILE A 196 12.24 11.08 -4.19
C ILE A 196 13.43 10.91 -3.25
N PHE A 197 14.53 11.55 -3.61
CA PHE A 197 15.79 11.47 -2.88
C PHE A 197 16.07 12.71 -2.06
N GLU A 198 16.77 12.54 -0.96
CA GLU A 198 17.25 13.64 -0.15
C GLU A 198 18.15 14.57 -0.98
N GLN A 199 17.83 15.88 -0.94
CA GLN A 199 18.50 16.91 -1.72
C GLN A 199 18.50 16.66 -3.24
N ASN A 200 17.54 15.89 -3.77
CA ASN A 200 17.46 15.48 -5.18
C ASN A 200 18.69 14.72 -5.70
N ASP A 201 19.45 14.09 -4.83
CA ASP A 201 20.65 13.35 -5.17
C ASP A 201 20.38 11.84 -5.07
N PRO A 202 20.34 11.10 -6.21
CA PRO A 202 20.09 9.65 -6.21
C PRO A 202 21.13 8.81 -5.45
N THR A 203 22.27 9.38 -5.06
CA THR A 203 23.27 8.72 -4.23
C THR A 203 22.98 8.85 -2.74
N ARG A 204 22.01 9.68 -2.36
CA ARG A 204 21.57 9.88 -0.99
C ARG A 204 20.35 8.99 -0.66
N ARG A 205 19.84 9.19 0.54
CA ARG A 205 18.69 8.44 1.05
C ARG A 205 17.46 8.63 0.16
N LEU A 206 16.86 7.53 -0.26
CA LEU A 206 15.52 7.52 -0.83
C LEU A 206 14.52 7.78 0.28
N MET A 207 13.75 8.86 0.18
CA MET A 207 12.75 9.27 1.15
C MET A 207 11.36 8.71 0.82
N VAL A 208 11.09 8.54 -0.46
CA VAL A 208 9.77 8.11 -0.97
C VAL A 208 9.97 7.10 -2.08
N ILE A 209 9.21 6.01 -2.03
CA ILE A 209 8.96 5.11 -3.16
C ILE A 209 7.53 5.26 -3.64
N VAL A 210 7.33 5.27 -4.94
CA VAL A 210 6.03 5.42 -5.60
C VAL A 210 5.79 4.23 -6.52
N ASN A 211 4.73 3.48 -6.28
CA ASN A 211 4.22 2.42 -7.14
C ASN A 211 3.07 2.99 -7.97
N TYR A 212 3.36 3.45 -9.17
CA TYR A 212 2.35 4.02 -10.06
C TYR A 212 1.92 3.00 -11.12
N ASP A 213 0.65 3.01 -11.50
CA ASP A 213 0.00 1.99 -12.33
C ASP A 213 0.12 0.59 -11.67
N ASN A 214 0.04 0.54 -10.32
CA ASN A 214 0.13 -0.69 -9.54
C ASN A 214 -0.66 -0.57 -8.24
N ASP A 215 -1.07 -1.72 -7.71
CA ASP A 215 -1.66 -1.89 -6.39
C ASP A 215 -0.99 -3.09 -5.72
N VAL A 216 0.09 -2.82 -5.00
CA VAL A 216 0.89 -3.86 -4.36
C VAL A 216 0.16 -4.46 -3.15
N ALA A 217 -0.63 -3.63 -2.45
CA ALA A 217 -1.34 -4.07 -1.25
C ALA A 217 -2.54 -4.95 -1.55
N GLU A 218 -3.19 -4.81 -2.71
CA GLU A 218 -4.28 -5.69 -3.13
C GLU A 218 -3.82 -7.15 -3.26
N TYR A 219 -2.59 -7.37 -3.75
CA TYR A 219 -2.01 -8.72 -3.77
C TYR A 219 -1.80 -9.29 -2.37
N TRP A 220 -1.44 -8.46 -1.39
CA TRP A 220 -1.32 -8.91 0.00
C TRP A 220 -2.69 -9.21 0.60
N GLU A 221 -3.69 -8.34 0.35
CA GLU A 221 -5.06 -8.52 0.83
C GLU A 221 -5.64 -9.87 0.41
N PHE A 222 -5.52 -10.20 -0.86
CA PHE A 222 -6.13 -11.39 -1.45
C PHE A 222 -5.19 -12.60 -1.57
N SER A 223 -4.04 -12.59 -0.91
CA SER A 223 -3.00 -13.62 -1.04
C SER A 223 -3.45 -15.03 -0.61
N ASP A 224 -4.47 -15.14 0.25
CA ASP A 224 -5.02 -16.41 0.76
C ASP A 224 -6.27 -16.88 0.01
N THR A 225 -6.72 -16.12 -1.01
CA THR A 225 -7.98 -16.41 -1.73
C THR A 225 -7.77 -17.10 -3.08
N GLY A 226 -6.57 -17.02 -3.65
CA GLY A 226 -6.30 -17.43 -5.01
C GLY A 226 -6.88 -16.51 -6.08
N MET A 227 -7.22 -15.26 -5.72
CA MET A 227 -7.73 -14.24 -6.64
C MET A 227 -6.69 -13.87 -7.69
N PHE A 228 -5.44 -13.75 -7.28
CA PHE A 228 -4.31 -13.45 -8.15
C PHE A 228 -3.40 -14.67 -8.39
N PRO A 229 -2.70 -14.72 -9.54
CA PRO A 229 -1.63 -15.68 -9.76
C PRO A 229 -0.57 -15.62 -8.65
N ILE A 230 -0.10 -16.80 -8.23
CA ILE A 230 0.83 -16.91 -7.10
C ILE A 230 2.18 -16.23 -7.35
N ASP A 231 2.65 -16.18 -8.58
CA ASP A 231 3.88 -15.50 -8.99
C ASP A 231 3.76 -13.98 -8.79
N LEU A 232 2.66 -13.35 -9.22
CA LEU A 232 2.42 -11.93 -9.01
C LEU A 232 2.29 -11.59 -7.52
N THR A 233 1.57 -12.42 -6.76
CA THR A 233 1.45 -12.27 -5.31
C THR A 233 2.82 -12.36 -4.62
N ASN A 234 3.65 -13.32 -5.01
CA ASN A 234 5.00 -13.46 -4.48
C ASN A 234 5.88 -12.25 -4.82
N ASP A 235 5.77 -11.72 -6.02
CA ASP A 235 6.55 -10.56 -6.43
C ASP A 235 6.10 -9.29 -5.68
N ALA A 236 4.82 -9.12 -5.42
CA ALA A 236 4.31 -8.05 -4.55
C ALA A 236 4.87 -8.15 -3.11
N TYR A 237 4.95 -9.37 -2.55
CA TYR A 237 5.61 -9.57 -1.25
C TYR A 237 7.11 -9.26 -1.28
N LYS A 238 7.83 -9.66 -2.34
CA LYS A 238 9.26 -9.31 -2.50
C LYS A 238 9.47 -7.79 -2.55
N LEU A 239 8.62 -7.06 -3.27
CA LEU A 239 8.65 -5.59 -3.31
C LEU A 239 8.49 -5.02 -1.90
N GLY A 240 7.42 -5.39 -1.21
CA GLY A 240 7.16 -4.88 0.14
C GLY A 240 8.28 -5.21 1.14
N VAL A 241 8.78 -6.45 1.15
CA VAL A 241 9.91 -6.84 2.03
C VAL A 241 11.16 -6.02 1.70
N ASN A 242 11.47 -5.83 0.41
CA ASN A 242 12.60 -5.01 0.00
C ASN A 242 12.47 -3.56 0.45
N TYR A 243 11.28 -2.97 0.37
CA TYR A 243 11.03 -1.60 0.83
C TYR A 243 11.30 -1.44 2.32
N ILE A 244 10.79 -2.40 3.13
CA ILE A 244 11.02 -2.36 4.58
C ILE A 244 12.50 -2.56 4.90
N MET A 245 13.15 -3.55 4.27
CA MET A 245 14.57 -3.83 4.52
C MET A 245 15.46 -2.67 4.09
N TYR A 246 15.17 -2.05 2.95
CA TYR A 246 15.87 -0.85 2.49
C TYR A 246 15.75 0.29 3.50
N ALA A 247 14.52 0.62 3.90
CA ALA A 247 14.26 1.74 4.81
C ALA A 247 14.83 1.55 6.22
N LEU A 248 14.98 0.30 6.69
CA LEU A 248 15.56 -0.01 8.00
C LEU A 248 17.10 -0.07 7.99
N THR A 249 17.73 -0.14 6.81
CA THR A 249 19.20 -0.41 6.71
C THR A 249 19.96 0.69 6.00
N ARG A 250 19.28 1.69 5.44
CA ARG A 250 19.87 2.81 4.66
C ARG A 250 19.43 4.18 5.22
#